data_c705a66d6f0a7040c88037ff2b239621
#
_entry.id   c705a66d6f0a7040c88037ff2b239621
#
_cell.length_a   1.000
_cell.length_b   1.000
_cell.length_c   1.000
_cell.angle_alpha   90.00
_cell.angle_beta   90.00
_cell.angle_gamma   90.00
#
_symmetry.space_group_name_H-M   'P 1'
#
loop_
_entity.id
_entity.type
_entity.pdbx_description
1 polymer ?
#
loop_
_entity_poly.entity_id
_entity_poly.type
_entity_poly.pdbx_seq_one_letter_code
_entity_poly.pdbx_strand_id
1 'polypeptide(L)'
;MNFKIDLKKFLVIFLAGLVLTGCATTKKQSGKMQGDVYTGSDTVEYLATGVRDRVFFATNKSTLTTASRDVLRAQAAYMRKKGSKLNFVIEGHADERGTREYNLALGERRANAVKDYLMTYGISGNRLSVISYG
;
A
#
# COMPACT_ATOMS: atom_id res chain seq x y z
N MET A 1 60.10 7.44 -22.18
CA MET A 1 59.75 6.31 -21.30
C MET A 1 58.53 5.59 -21.93
N ASN A 2 58.79 4.52 -22.75
CA ASN A 2 57.77 3.84 -23.51
C ASN A 2 57.10 2.79 -22.63
N PHE A 3 55.88 3.06 -22.16
CA PHE A 3 55.07 2.12 -21.40
C PHE A 3 54.36 1.20 -22.38
N LYS A 4 54.97 0.08 -22.75
CA LYS A 4 54.33 -0.99 -23.49
C LYS A 4 53.41 -1.76 -22.55
N ILE A 5 52.13 -1.43 -22.56
CA ILE A 5 51.10 -2.16 -21.83
C ILE A 5 50.90 -3.51 -22.54
N ASP A 6 51.24 -4.59 -21.87
CA ASP A 6 51.13 -5.97 -22.34
C ASP A 6 49.64 -6.32 -22.43
N LEU A 7 49.07 -6.27 -23.63
CA LEU A 7 47.66 -6.50 -23.92
C LEU A 7 47.17 -7.89 -23.45
N LYS A 8 48.09 -8.86 -23.34
CA LYS A 8 47.81 -10.20 -22.83
C LYS A 8 47.53 -10.24 -21.32
N LYS A 9 48.17 -9.33 -20.54
CA LYS A 9 47.95 -9.26 -19.09
C LYS A 9 46.62 -8.56 -18.77
N PHE A 10 46.19 -7.63 -19.62
CA PHE A 10 44.88 -6.99 -19.49
C PHE A 10 43.73 -7.95 -19.78
N LEU A 11 43.91 -8.86 -20.75
CA LEU A 11 42.90 -9.87 -21.09
C LEU A 11 42.63 -10.86 -19.96
N VAL A 12 43.69 -11.26 -19.21
CA VAL A 12 43.56 -12.19 -18.09
C VAL A 12 42.85 -11.52 -16.89
N ILE A 13 43.08 -10.25 -16.63
CA ILE A 13 42.42 -9.52 -15.55
C ILE A 13 40.94 -9.27 -15.89
N PHE A 14 40.59 -9.07 -17.17
CA PHE A 14 39.20 -8.90 -17.59
C PHE A 14 38.40 -10.21 -17.53
N LEU A 15 39.04 -11.35 -17.71
CA LEU A 15 38.38 -12.66 -17.66
C LEU A 15 38.12 -13.15 -16.23
N ALA A 16 38.89 -12.67 -15.24
CA ALA A 16 38.74 -13.03 -13.83
C ALA A 16 37.63 -12.21 -13.12
N GLY A 17 37.17 -11.12 -13.73
CA GLY A 17 36.11 -10.23 -13.19
C GLY A 17 34.67 -10.65 -13.48
N LEU A 18 34.46 -11.72 -14.26
CA LEU A 18 33.12 -12.06 -14.82
C LEU A 18 32.36 -13.15 -14.06
N VAL A 19 32.74 -13.51 -12.83
CA VAL A 19 32.11 -14.63 -12.09
C VAL A 19 31.47 -14.22 -10.76
N LEU A 20 31.14 -12.94 -10.56
CA LEU A 20 30.39 -12.50 -9.38
C LEU A 20 29.11 -11.73 -9.77
N THR A 21 28.34 -12.25 -10.72
CA THR A 21 26.91 -11.92 -10.79
C THR A 21 26.19 -12.78 -9.76
N GLY A 22 26.33 -12.40 -8.48
CA GLY A 22 25.44 -12.87 -7.44
C GLY A 22 24.03 -12.38 -7.79
N CYS A 23 23.12 -13.31 -8.10
CA CYS A 23 21.69 -13.04 -8.11
C CYS A 23 21.29 -12.49 -6.74
N ALA A 24 21.23 -11.17 -6.60
CA ALA A 24 20.51 -10.54 -5.54
C ALA A 24 19.04 -10.84 -5.77
N THR A 25 18.57 -11.97 -5.26
CA THR A 25 17.15 -12.24 -5.09
C THR A 25 16.64 -11.17 -4.14
N THR A 26 16.04 -10.14 -4.68
CA THR A 26 15.29 -9.16 -3.91
C THR A 26 14.16 -9.92 -3.24
N LYS A 27 14.39 -10.42 -2.03
CA LYS A 27 13.31 -10.88 -1.16
C LYS A 27 12.41 -9.67 -1.00
N LYS A 28 11.24 -9.71 -1.65
CA LYS A 28 10.10 -8.88 -1.28
C LYS A 28 9.92 -9.11 0.23
N GLN A 29 10.36 -8.17 1.01
CA GLN A 29 10.07 -8.12 2.42
C GLN A 29 8.58 -7.81 2.51
N SER A 30 7.78 -8.90 2.52
CA SER A 30 6.40 -8.86 2.99
C SER A 30 6.53 -8.44 4.45
N GLY A 31 6.30 -7.16 4.72
CA GLY A 31 6.25 -6.64 6.06
C GLY A 31 5.13 -7.37 6.80
N LYS A 32 5.49 -8.37 7.59
CA LYS A 32 4.59 -8.92 8.59
C LYS A 32 4.23 -7.79 9.53
N MET A 33 3.06 -7.19 9.33
CA MET A 33 2.43 -6.35 10.35
C MET A 33 2.12 -7.26 11.52
N GLN A 34 2.90 -7.10 12.59
CA GLN A 34 2.75 -7.83 13.84
C GLN A 34 1.55 -7.23 14.58
N GLY A 35 0.53 -8.04 14.78
CA GLY A 35 -0.70 -7.67 15.48
C GLY A 35 -1.94 -8.04 14.65
N ASP A 36 -3.04 -8.35 15.29
CA ASP A 36 -4.33 -8.85 14.79
C ASP A 36 -4.98 -8.03 13.63
N VAL A 37 -4.20 -7.67 12.63
CA VAL A 37 -4.65 -6.96 11.44
C VAL A 37 -4.86 -7.99 10.33
N TYR A 38 -6.10 -8.17 9.93
CA TYR A 38 -6.43 -8.96 8.75
C TYR A 38 -5.81 -8.29 7.52
N THR A 39 -4.91 -8.99 6.87
CA THR A 39 -4.18 -8.46 5.70
C THR A 39 -4.88 -8.74 4.36
N GLY A 40 -6.06 -9.36 4.38
CA GLY A 40 -6.78 -9.69 3.14
C GLY A 40 -6.05 -10.69 2.24
N SER A 41 -6.56 -10.91 1.05
CA SER A 41 -5.89 -11.70 0.01
C SER A 41 -4.59 -11.01 -0.43
N ASP A 42 -3.58 -11.78 -0.82
CA ASP A 42 -2.23 -11.32 -1.19
C ASP A 42 -2.17 -10.37 -2.42
N THR A 43 -3.30 -10.06 -3.01
CA THR A 43 -3.38 -9.13 -4.14
C THR A 43 -3.39 -7.69 -3.63
N VAL A 44 -2.29 -6.98 -3.88
CA VAL A 44 -2.21 -5.54 -3.63
C VAL A 44 -2.80 -4.82 -4.84
N GLU A 45 -3.98 -4.25 -4.67
CA GLU A 45 -4.56 -3.36 -5.66
C GLU A 45 -4.13 -1.92 -5.41
N TYR A 46 -4.13 -1.12 -6.45
CA TYR A 46 -3.66 0.25 -6.41
C TYR A 46 -4.72 1.20 -6.94
N LEU A 47 -5.00 2.25 -6.22
CA LEU A 47 -5.81 3.39 -6.69
C LEU A 47 -5.10 4.11 -7.86
N ALA A 48 -3.78 4.16 -7.81
CA ALA A 48 -2.90 4.64 -8.86
C ALA A 48 -1.51 4.02 -8.66
N THR A 49 -0.61 4.16 -9.63
CA THR A 49 0.76 3.64 -9.51
C THR A 49 1.41 4.07 -8.19
N GLY A 50 1.70 3.11 -7.32
CA GLY A 50 2.32 3.33 -6.02
C GLY A 50 1.37 3.79 -4.89
N VAL A 51 0.07 3.95 -5.16
CA VAL A 51 -0.93 4.33 -4.15
C VAL A 51 -1.88 3.16 -3.92
N ARG A 52 -1.78 2.50 -2.77
CA ARG A 52 -2.68 1.39 -2.41
C ARG A 52 -4.12 1.87 -2.34
N ASP A 53 -5.06 1.04 -2.79
CA ASP A 53 -6.50 1.33 -2.74
C ASP A 53 -7.15 0.95 -1.42
N ARG A 54 -6.55 0.04 -0.63
CA ARG A 54 -7.12 -0.58 0.56
C ARG A 54 -6.37 -0.22 1.84
N VAL A 55 -7.13 -0.14 2.93
CA VAL A 55 -6.64 -0.07 4.30
C VAL A 55 -7.28 -1.16 5.15
N PHE A 56 -6.58 -1.60 6.17
CA PHE A 56 -7.00 -2.72 7.02
C PHE A 56 -7.20 -2.29 8.46
N PHE A 57 -8.11 -2.99 9.12
CA PHE A 57 -8.46 -2.78 10.53
C PHE A 57 -8.22 -4.05 11.33
N ALA A 58 -7.96 -3.89 12.61
CA ALA A 58 -7.93 -5.03 13.53
C ALA A 58 -9.34 -5.66 13.66
N THR A 59 -9.39 -6.90 14.07
CA THR A 59 -10.65 -7.65 14.30
C THR A 59 -11.60 -6.85 15.16
N ASN A 60 -12.84 -6.70 14.74
CA ASN A 60 -13.92 -5.96 15.40
C ASN A 60 -13.59 -4.49 15.71
N LYS A 61 -12.59 -3.91 15.08
CA LYS A 61 -12.22 -2.49 15.24
C LYS A 61 -12.52 -1.68 14.00
N SER A 62 -12.83 -0.40 14.23
CA SER A 62 -12.91 0.64 13.20
C SER A 62 -11.87 1.75 13.44
N THR A 63 -10.95 1.57 14.38
CA THR A 63 -9.86 2.50 14.66
C THR A 63 -8.75 2.32 13.63
N LEU A 64 -8.31 3.41 13.01
CA LEU A 64 -7.22 3.40 12.03
C LEU A 64 -5.88 3.12 12.70
N THR A 65 -5.15 2.15 12.19
CA THR A 65 -3.76 1.85 12.57
C THR A 65 -2.81 2.89 11.99
N THR A 66 -1.56 2.94 12.48
CA THR A 66 -0.53 3.80 11.90
C THR A 66 -0.30 3.48 10.42
N ALA A 67 -0.20 2.20 10.07
CA ALA A 67 -0.02 1.76 8.69
C ALA A 67 -1.21 2.16 7.79
N SER A 68 -2.45 2.05 8.28
CA SER A 68 -3.63 2.51 7.54
C SER A 68 -3.60 4.02 7.32
N ARG A 69 -3.18 4.80 8.33
CA ARG A 69 -3.02 6.25 8.20
C ARG A 69 -1.96 6.65 7.18
N ASP A 70 -0.85 5.90 7.08
CA ASP A 70 0.20 6.14 6.08
C ASP A 70 -0.33 5.95 4.66
N VAL A 71 -1.10 4.88 4.42
CA VAL A 71 -1.77 4.66 3.14
C VAL A 71 -2.76 5.78 2.83
N LEU A 72 -3.60 6.16 3.79
CA LEU A 72 -4.58 7.22 3.61
C LEU A 72 -3.94 8.60 3.33
N ARG A 73 -2.76 8.88 3.91
CA ARG A 73 -1.99 10.10 3.56
C ARG A 73 -1.57 10.11 2.09
N ALA A 74 -1.11 8.96 1.58
CA ALA A 74 -0.76 8.84 0.16
C ALA A 74 -1.99 8.97 -0.75
N GLN A 75 -3.12 8.35 -0.36
CA GLN A 75 -4.39 8.51 -1.06
C GLN A 75 -4.87 9.98 -1.06
N ALA A 76 -4.83 10.66 0.08
CA ALA A 76 -5.21 12.06 0.16
C ALA A 76 -4.32 12.95 -0.74
N ALA A 77 -3.02 12.70 -0.79
CA ALA A 77 -2.12 13.42 -1.69
C ALA A 77 -2.49 13.22 -3.16
N TYR A 78 -2.80 11.97 -3.56
CA TYR A 78 -3.29 11.65 -4.89
C TYR A 78 -4.62 12.37 -5.19
N MET A 79 -5.60 12.28 -4.30
CA MET A 79 -6.94 12.88 -4.45
C MET A 79 -6.89 14.40 -4.60
N ARG A 80 -5.92 15.07 -3.97
CA ARG A 80 -5.71 16.52 -4.10
C ARG A 80 -5.06 16.90 -5.42
N LYS A 81 -4.05 16.13 -5.85
CA LYS A 81 -3.26 16.46 -7.06
C LYS A 81 -3.94 16.01 -8.34
N LYS A 82 -4.12 14.70 -8.49
CA LYS A 82 -4.56 14.08 -9.74
C LYS A 82 -6.05 13.79 -9.76
N GLY A 83 -6.61 13.47 -8.61
CA GLY A 83 -8.03 13.15 -8.45
C GLY A 83 -8.91 14.33 -8.09
N SER A 84 -8.47 15.59 -8.24
CA SER A 84 -9.20 16.77 -7.72
C SER A 84 -10.63 16.94 -8.26
N LYS A 85 -10.89 16.44 -9.47
CA LYS A 85 -12.20 16.48 -10.11
C LYS A 85 -13.01 15.18 -9.92
N LEU A 86 -12.46 14.16 -9.27
CA LEU A 86 -13.10 12.87 -9.12
C LEU A 86 -13.85 12.78 -7.79
N ASN A 87 -14.96 12.06 -7.81
CA ASN A 87 -15.65 11.58 -6.62
C ASN A 87 -15.19 10.18 -6.31
N PHE A 88 -15.17 9.80 -5.04
CA PHE A 88 -14.72 8.51 -4.57
C PHE A 88 -15.80 7.84 -3.74
N VAL A 89 -15.91 6.53 -3.89
CA VAL A 89 -16.72 5.68 -3.04
C VAL A 89 -15.78 4.98 -2.06
N ILE A 90 -16.09 5.07 -0.78
CA ILE A 90 -15.38 4.37 0.29
C ILE A 90 -16.22 3.17 0.68
N GLU A 91 -15.71 1.99 0.38
CA GLU A 91 -16.37 0.73 0.67
C GLU A 91 -15.91 0.19 2.02
N GLY A 92 -16.86 -0.09 2.91
CA GLY A 92 -16.61 -0.70 4.20
C GLY A 92 -16.91 -2.19 4.18
N HIS A 93 -15.95 -2.99 4.64
CA HIS A 93 -16.04 -4.44 4.68
C HIS A 93 -15.72 -4.98 6.07
N ALA A 94 -16.34 -6.09 6.41
CA ALA A 94 -16.04 -6.91 7.59
C ALA A 94 -15.74 -8.34 7.14
N ASP A 95 -15.30 -9.20 8.05
CA ASP A 95 -15.15 -10.63 7.80
C ASP A 95 -16.52 -11.35 7.96
N GLU A 96 -16.57 -12.63 7.61
CA GLU A 96 -17.78 -13.45 7.66
C GLU A 96 -18.27 -13.78 9.09
N ARG A 97 -17.52 -13.42 10.12
CA ARG A 97 -17.87 -13.69 11.52
C ARG A 97 -18.89 -12.68 12.03
N GLY A 98 -19.90 -13.18 12.76
CA GLY A 98 -20.96 -12.36 13.34
C GLY A 98 -22.22 -12.32 12.48
N THR A 99 -23.17 -11.49 12.86
CA THR A 99 -24.42 -11.31 12.12
C THR A 99 -24.22 -10.33 10.97
N ARG A 100 -25.08 -10.44 9.97
CA ARG A 100 -25.08 -9.52 8.83
C ARG A 100 -25.25 -8.07 9.28
N GLU A 101 -26.18 -7.82 10.17
CA GLU A 101 -26.48 -6.48 10.69
C GLU A 101 -25.27 -5.90 11.42
N TYR A 102 -24.62 -6.71 12.24
CA TYR A 102 -23.39 -6.29 12.93
C TYR A 102 -22.28 -5.93 11.95
N ASN A 103 -22.07 -6.76 10.93
CA ASN A 103 -21.01 -6.56 9.92
C ASN A 103 -21.31 -5.36 9.04
N LEU A 104 -22.56 -5.11 8.64
CA LEU A 104 -22.97 -3.89 7.94
C LEU A 104 -22.63 -2.66 8.78
N ALA A 105 -22.98 -2.66 10.05
CA ALA A 105 -22.67 -1.55 10.95
C ALA A 105 -21.16 -1.38 11.18
N LEU A 106 -20.39 -2.48 11.26
CA LEU A 106 -18.93 -2.43 11.39
C LEU A 106 -18.28 -1.86 10.12
N GLY A 107 -18.71 -2.32 8.94
CA GLY A 107 -18.24 -1.80 7.66
C GLY A 107 -18.53 -0.32 7.51
N GLU A 108 -19.71 0.13 7.89
CA GLU A 108 -20.08 1.55 7.86
C GLU A 108 -19.18 2.39 8.80
N ARG A 109 -18.97 1.94 10.04
CA ARG A 109 -18.06 2.63 10.97
C ARG A 109 -16.63 2.71 10.43
N ARG A 110 -16.12 1.65 9.77
CA ARG A 110 -14.80 1.64 9.13
C ARG A 110 -14.70 2.64 7.99
N ALA A 111 -15.70 2.64 7.11
CA ALA A 111 -15.73 3.57 5.98
C ALA A 111 -15.84 5.03 6.44
N ASN A 112 -16.65 5.32 7.46
CA ASN A 112 -16.73 6.65 8.04
C ASN A 112 -15.42 7.08 8.69
N ALA A 113 -14.71 6.20 9.41
CA ALA A 113 -13.38 6.50 9.97
C ALA A 113 -12.36 6.87 8.88
N VAL A 114 -12.40 6.22 7.71
CA VAL A 114 -11.59 6.58 6.55
C VAL A 114 -12.00 7.93 5.99
N LYS A 115 -13.30 8.16 5.79
CA LYS A 115 -13.84 9.45 5.30
C LYS A 115 -13.40 10.61 6.18
N ASP A 116 -13.60 10.50 7.47
CA ASP A 116 -13.24 11.54 8.44
C ASP A 116 -11.75 11.84 8.39
N TYR A 117 -10.91 10.79 8.31
CA TYR A 117 -9.47 10.97 8.21
C TYR A 117 -9.05 11.66 6.92
N LEU A 118 -9.62 11.30 5.77
CA LEU A 118 -9.35 11.96 4.48
C LEU A 118 -9.80 13.44 4.51
N MET A 119 -10.88 13.75 5.17
CA MET A 119 -11.35 15.13 5.34
C MET A 119 -10.37 15.98 6.16
N THR A 120 -9.69 15.43 7.17
CA THR A 120 -8.62 16.13 7.89
C THR A 120 -7.43 16.49 7.00
N TYR A 121 -7.26 15.79 5.87
CA TYR A 121 -6.26 16.12 4.85
C TYR A 121 -6.78 16.99 3.70
N GLY A 122 -7.93 17.63 3.91
CA GLY A 122 -8.48 18.62 2.99
C GLY A 122 -9.26 18.03 1.80
N ILE A 123 -9.67 16.77 1.87
CA ILE A 123 -10.59 16.20 0.89
C ILE A 123 -12.01 16.63 1.26
N SER A 124 -12.72 17.25 0.32
CA SER A 124 -14.09 17.70 0.57
C SER A 124 -15.05 16.53 0.76
N GLY A 125 -15.88 16.57 1.81
CA GLY A 125 -16.81 15.50 2.16
C GLY A 125 -17.86 15.18 1.10
N ASN A 126 -18.23 16.16 0.25
CA ASN A 126 -19.16 15.97 -0.86
C ASN A 126 -18.56 15.10 -2.01
N ARG A 127 -17.26 14.91 -2.02
CA ARG A 127 -16.56 14.02 -2.95
C ARG A 127 -16.42 12.58 -2.45
N LEU A 128 -16.83 12.32 -1.20
CA LEU A 128 -16.63 11.05 -0.52
C LEU A 128 -17.99 10.46 -0.14
N SER A 129 -18.41 9.44 -0.87
CA SER A 129 -19.58 8.63 -0.54
C SER A 129 -19.15 7.41 0.25
N VAL A 130 -19.98 6.95 1.20
CA VAL A 130 -19.73 5.75 2.00
C VAL A 130 -20.78 4.72 1.66
N ILE A 131 -20.33 3.46 1.51
CA ILE A 131 -21.19 2.29 1.38
C ILE A 131 -20.60 1.15 2.22
N SER A 132 -21.46 0.36 2.87
CA SER A 132 -21.05 -0.84 3.60
C SER A 132 -21.61 -2.09 2.92
N TYR A 133 -20.77 -3.09 2.78
CA TYR A 133 -21.14 -4.41 2.28
C TYR A 133 -21.15 -5.46 3.41
N GLY A 134 -20.75 -5.10 4.59
CA GLY A 134 -20.67 -6.02 5.72
C GLY A 134 -19.51 -6.96 5.70
#